data_63f9c6006f26dc8dc83e0114c00b52d5
#
_entry.id   63f9c6006f26dc8dc83e0114c00b52d5
#
_cell.length_a   1.000
_cell.length_b   1.000
_cell.length_c   1.000
_cell.angle_alpha   90.00
_cell.angle_beta   90.00
_cell.angle_gamma   90.00
#
_symmetry.space_group_name_H-M   'P 1'
#
loop_
_entity.id
_entity.type
_entity.pdbx_description
1 polymer ?
#
loop_
_entity_poly.entity_id
_entity_poly.type
_entity_poly.pdbx_seq_one_letter_code
_entity_poly.pdbx_strand_id
1 'polypeptide(L)'
;MKKTINYRLSVTEKQMLKTKKVSQKMLQDYAPDEIASLLEASSVRTRELKALAEFQSIPSLGINFAEELISQGYYELEQLKGKSAVELFDAFEQHCGTWADPCVEDSYRMLVHYIENRDDNKRWWHFTAERKAYREQHGFPANRPQKPWHQSGKYLK
;
A
#
# COMPACT_ATOMS: atom_id res chain seq x y z
N MET A 1 2.61 7.61 -18.89
CA MET A 1 1.69 8.46 -18.11
C MET A 1 2.00 8.37 -16.64
N LYS A 2 2.20 9.50 -15.99
CA LYS A 2 2.52 9.53 -14.56
C LYS A 2 1.30 9.10 -13.74
N LYS A 3 1.50 8.16 -12.81
CA LYS A 3 0.44 7.65 -11.96
C LYS A 3 0.02 8.71 -10.94
N THR A 4 -1.29 8.88 -10.76
CA THR A 4 -1.83 9.80 -9.75
C THR A 4 -1.69 9.19 -8.36
N ILE A 5 -1.11 9.96 -7.43
CA ILE A 5 -0.92 9.54 -6.04
C ILE A 5 -2.05 10.14 -5.19
N ASN A 6 -2.68 9.29 -4.38
CA ASN A 6 -3.65 9.72 -3.38
C ASN A 6 -2.93 9.89 -2.04
N TYR A 7 -2.90 11.12 -1.55
CA TYR A 7 -2.24 11.43 -0.27
C TYR A 7 -3.19 11.36 0.92
N ARG A 8 -4.44 10.96 0.69
CA ARG A 8 -5.47 10.85 1.73
C ARG A 8 -5.50 12.11 2.59
N LEU A 9 -5.63 13.27 1.91
CA LEU A 9 -5.60 14.57 2.57
C LEU A 9 -6.80 14.76 3.52
N SER A 10 -6.53 15.30 4.71
CA SER A 10 -7.55 15.68 5.66
C SER A 10 -8.30 16.92 5.18
N VAL A 11 -9.43 17.22 5.82
CA VAL A 11 -10.21 18.44 5.53
C VAL A 11 -9.33 19.68 5.78
N THR A 12 -8.57 19.69 6.88
CA THR A 12 -7.65 20.79 7.22
C THR A 12 -6.56 20.95 6.15
N GLU A 13 -5.99 19.84 5.69
CA GLU A 13 -4.96 19.87 4.64
C GLU A 13 -5.51 20.40 3.32
N LYS A 14 -6.70 19.97 2.92
CA LYS A 14 -7.36 20.49 1.72
C LYS A 14 -7.63 21.98 1.82
N GLN A 15 -8.07 22.45 2.99
CA GLN A 15 -8.33 23.85 3.24
C GLN A 15 -7.03 24.68 3.15
N MET A 16 -5.94 24.16 3.68
CA MET A 16 -4.64 24.83 3.61
C MET A 16 -4.16 24.98 2.17
N LEU A 17 -4.31 23.95 1.35
CA LEU A 17 -3.98 24.01 -0.08
C LEU A 17 -4.82 25.04 -0.80
N LYS A 18 -6.12 25.10 -0.49
CA LYS A 18 -7.04 26.07 -1.07
C LYS A 18 -6.60 27.50 -0.75
N THR A 19 -6.22 27.76 0.51
CA THR A 19 -5.71 29.06 0.94
C THR A 19 -4.43 29.43 0.18
N LYS A 20 -3.58 28.46 -0.11
CA LYS A 20 -2.35 28.69 -0.86
C LYS A 20 -2.53 28.64 -2.37
N LYS A 21 -3.77 28.48 -2.84
CA LYS A 21 -4.13 28.42 -4.26
C LYS A 21 -3.46 27.26 -4.99
N VAL A 22 -3.32 26.13 -4.31
CA VAL A 22 -2.77 24.89 -4.89
C VAL A 22 -3.89 23.86 -5.01
N SER A 23 -4.17 23.41 -6.23
CA SER A 23 -5.16 22.36 -6.45
C SER A 23 -4.57 20.99 -6.18
N GLN A 24 -5.41 20.01 -5.86
CA GLN A 24 -4.95 18.63 -5.66
C GLN A 24 -4.30 18.07 -6.93
N LYS A 25 -4.76 18.50 -8.11
CA LYS A 25 -4.16 18.10 -9.38
C LYS A 25 -2.71 18.60 -9.49
N MET A 26 -2.45 19.82 -9.02
CA MET A 26 -1.10 20.38 -9.03
C MET A 26 -0.12 19.60 -8.15
N LEU A 27 -0.62 18.95 -7.08
CA LEU A 27 0.23 18.19 -6.16
C LEU A 27 0.97 17.04 -6.85
N GLN A 28 0.45 16.55 -7.98
CA GLN A 28 1.11 15.45 -8.70
C GLN A 28 2.48 15.87 -9.27
N ASP A 29 2.72 17.16 -9.36
CA ASP A 29 3.98 17.71 -9.86
C ASP A 29 4.97 18.06 -8.74
N TYR A 30 4.54 17.96 -7.48
CA TYR A 30 5.40 18.25 -6.32
C TYR A 30 5.99 16.98 -5.73
N ALA A 31 7.22 17.10 -5.23
CA ALA A 31 7.83 16.04 -4.43
C ALA A 31 7.14 15.95 -3.06
N PRO A 32 7.12 14.77 -2.41
CA PRO A 32 6.48 14.64 -1.09
C PRO A 32 7.01 15.64 -0.04
N ASP A 33 8.29 15.99 -0.07
CA ASP A 33 8.86 17.00 0.84
C ASP A 33 8.27 18.38 0.58
N GLU A 34 8.04 18.72 -0.69
CA GLU A 34 7.43 19.99 -1.07
C GLU A 34 5.97 20.04 -0.60
N ILE A 35 5.24 18.93 -0.75
CA ILE A 35 3.86 18.80 -0.26
C ILE A 35 3.83 18.98 1.26
N ALA A 36 4.76 18.31 1.96
CA ALA A 36 4.86 18.43 3.41
C ALA A 36 5.07 19.90 3.85
N SER A 37 5.92 20.63 3.14
CA SER A 37 6.14 22.06 3.40
C SER A 37 4.88 22.89 3.17
N LEU A 38 4.17 22.64 2.08
CA LEU A 38 2.90 23.32 1.78
C LEU A 38 1.86 23.09 2.87
N LEU A 39 1.81 21.88 3.41
CA LEU A 39 0.86 21.48 4.45
C LEU A 39 1.33 21.82 5.86
N GLU A 40 2.54 22.32 6.03
CA GLU A 40 3.17 22.52 7.32
C GLU A 40 3.08 21.25 8.17
N ALA A 41 3.36 20.12 7.53
CA ALA A 41 3.18 18.80 8.10
C ALA A 41 4.17 18.49 9.21
N SER A 42 3.72 17.74 10.23
CA SER A 42 4.61 17.18 11.25
C SER A 42 5.61 16.21 10.62
N SER A 43 6.65 15.83 11.37
CA SER A 43 7.59 14.80 10.91
C SER A 43 6.92 13.47 10.65
N VAL A 44 5.93 13.11 11.46
CA VAL A 44 5.14 11.87 11.28
C VAL A 44 4.35 11.92 9.97
N ARG A 45 3.62 13.02 9.74
CA ARG A 45 2.84 13.18 8.50
C ARG A 45 3.73 13.26 7.27
N THR A 46 4.89 13.91 7.37
CA THR A 46 5.88 13.98 6.29
C THR A 46 6.33 12.57 5.88
N ARG A 47 6.64 11.74 6.85
CA ARG A 47 7.05 10.34 6.60
C ARG A 47 5.93 9.56 5.92
N GLU A 48 4.70 9.77 6.36
CA GLU A 48 3.50 9.15 5.78
C GLU A 48 3.30 9.56 4.33
N LEU A 49 3.43 10.87 4.02
CA LEU A 49 3.29 11.37 2.65
C LEU A 49 4.35 10.75 1.72
N LYS A 50 5.58 10.62 2.19
CA LYS A 50 6.65 9.96 1.43
C LYS A 50 6.32 8.49 1.17
N ALA A 51 5.83 7.79 2.20
CA ALA A 51 5.46 6.38 2.09
C ALA A 51 4.32 6.19 1.09
N LEU A 52 3.29 7.03 1.18
CA LEU A 52 2.15 6.98 0.25
C LEU A 52 2.60 7.15 -1.20
N ALA A 53 3.51 8.09 -1.44
CA ALA A 53 4.04 8.32 -2.79
C ALA A 53 4.86 7.12 -3.27
N GLU A 54 5.73 6.59 -2.43
CA GLU A 54 6.62 5.48 -2.79
C GLU A 54 5.83 4.20 -3.09
N PHE A 55 4.90 3.81 -2.20
CA PHE A 55 4.14 2.58 -2.38
C PHE A 55 3.16 2.66 -3.55
N GLN A 56 2.53 3.80 -3.76
CA GLN A 56 1.60 3.98 -4.88
C GLN A 56 2.30 4.16 -6.23
N SER A 57 3.60 4.39 -6.24
CA SER A 57 4.36 4.45 -7.50
C SER A 57 4.45 3.09 -8.17
N ILE A 58 4.23 2.00 -7.42
CA ILE A 58 4.25 0.64 -7.96
C ILE A 58 3.01 0.44 -8.83
N PRO A 59 3.18 -0.06 -10.06
CA PRO A 59 2.02 -0.29 -10.96
C PRO A 59 0.94 -1.15 -10.30
N SER A 60 -0.31 -0.75 -10.48
CA SER A 60 -1.53 -1.41 -9.99
C SER A 60 -1.74 -1.46 -8.48
N LEU A 61 -0.81 -0.93 -7.67
CA LEU A 61 -0.98 -0.86 -6.21
C LEU A 61 -1.47 0.54 -5.82
N GLY A 62 -2.58 0.60 -5.09
CA GLY A 62 -3.25 1.85 -4.76
C GLY A 62 -3.15 2.27 -3.31
N ILE A 63 -3.98 3.24 -2.94
CA ILE A 63 -3.99 3.86 -1.61
C ILE A 63 -4.29 2.86 -0.50
N ASN A 64 -5.24 1.96 -0.69
CA ASN A 64 -5.61 1.00 0.36
C ASN A 64 -4.44 0.10 0.69
N PHE A 65 -3.74 -0.40 -0.32
CA PHE A 65 -2.56 -1.24 -0.12
C PHE A 65 -1.43 -0.47 0.54
N ALA A 66 -1.20 0.78 0.13
CA ALA A 66 -0.19 1.64 0.74
C ALA A 66 -0.48 1.87 2.23
N GLU A 67 -1.74 2.13 2.58
CA GLU A 67 -2.14 2.31 3.98
C GLU A 67 -1.99 1.03 4.80
N GLU A 68 -2.22 -0.13 4.18
CA GLU A 68 -2.00 -1.42 4.83
C GLU A 68 -0.53 -1.63 5.21
N LEU A 69 0.38 -1.26 4.32
CA LEU A 69 1.82 -1.33 4.60
C LEU A 69 2.20 -0.38 5.74
N ILE A 70 1.70 0.84 5.70
CA ILE A 70 1.97 1.84 6.74
C ILE A 70 1.45 1.37 8.10
N SER A 71 0.26 0.77 8.14
CA SER A 71 -0.34 0.25 9.38
C SER A 71 0.52 -0.83 10.03
N GLN A 72 1.31 -1.53 9.24
CA GLN A 72 2.23 -2.56 9.71
C GLN A 72 3.62 -2.01 10.07
N GLY A 73 3.82 -0.70 9.93
CA GLY A 73 5.08 -0.04 10.26
C GLY A 73 6.05 0.07 9.09
N TYR A 74 5.60 -0.17 7.86
CA TYR A 74 6.44 -0.02 6.68
C TYR A 74 6.23 1.36 6.07
N TYR A 75 7.32 2.08 5.84
CA TYR A 75 7.32 3.43 5.28
C TYR A 75 8.20 3.55 4.04
N GLU A 76 9.03 2.56 3.75
CA GLU A 76 9.99 2.57 2.65
C GLU A 76 10.10 1.19 2.03
N LEU A 77 10.27 1.13 0.71
CA LEU A 77 10.47 -0.14 -0.01
C LEU A 77 11.72 -0.87 0.50
N GLU A 78 12.74 -0.12 0.92
CA GLU A 78 13.98 -0.70 1.44
C GLU A 78 13.74 -1.63 2.63
N GLN A 79 12.76 -1.32 3.48
CA GLN A 79 12.40 -2.17 4.63
C GLN A 79 11.87 -3.54 4.22
N LEU A 80 11.34 -3.64 3.00
CA LEU A 80 10.73 -4.87 2.49
C LEU A 80 11.68 -5.71 1.65
N LYS A 81 12.84 -5.19 1.37
CA LYS A 81 13.84 -5.86 0.54
C LYS A 81 14.26 -7.20 1.15
N GLY A 82 14.26 -8.25 0.33
CA GLY A 82 14.63 -9.59 0.78
C GLY A 82 13.50 -10.38 1.43
N LYS A 83 12.33 -9.79 1.62
CA LYS A 83 11.17 -10.50 2.18
C LYS A 83 10.38 -11.19 1.08
N SER A 84 9.78 -12.33 1.40
CA SER A 84 8.93 -13.04 0.44
C SER A 84 7.49 -12.52 0.50
N ALA A 85 6.79 -12.62 -0.63
CA ALA A 85 5.38 -12.23 -0.69
C ALA A 85 4.52 -13.07 0.26
N VAL A 86 4.83 -14.35 0.40
CA VAL A 86 4.10 -15.27 1.27
C VAL A 86 4.22 -14.85 2.73
N GLU A 87 5.44 -14.59 3.21
CA GLU A 87 5.62 -14.16 4.61
C GLU A 87 5.00 -12.80 4.89
N LEU A 88 5.07 -11.87 3.92
CA LEU A 88 4.43 -10.57 4.07
C LEU A 88 2.92 -10.68 4.15
N PHE A 89 2.32 -11.49 3.28
CA PHE A 89 0.88 -11.69 3.28
C PHE A 89 0.41 -12.41 4.55
N ASP A 90 1.10 -13.46 4.96
CA ASP A 90 0.74 -14.21 6.18
C ASP A 90 0.84 -13.30 7.41
N ALA A 91 1.85 -12.45 7.48
CA ALA A 91 2.00 -11.46 8.55
C ALA A 91 0.89 -10.41 8.52
N PHE A 92 0.48 -9.99 7.32
CA PHE A 92 -0.62 -9.04 7.16
C PHE A 92 -1.93 -9.62 7.72
N GLU A 93 -2.24 -10.88 7.42
CA GLU A 93 -3.44 -11.53 7.97
C GLU A 93 -3.38 -11.62 9.49
N GLN A 94 -2.23 -11.91 10.07
CA GLN A 94 -2.04 -11.92 11.53
C GLN A 94 -2.26 -10.52 12.11
N HIS A 95 -1.73 -9.49 11.45
CA HIS A 95 -1.90 -8.11 11.88
C HIS A 95 -3.38 -7.70 11.89
N CYS A 96 -4.14 -8.12 10.89
CA CYS A 96 -5.57 -7.81 10.79
C CYS A 96 -6.46 -8.67 11.67
N GLY A 97 -6.00 -9.86 12.07
CA GLY A 97 -6.80 -10.84 12.81
C GLY A 97 -7.89 -11.49 11.95
N THR A 98 -7.80 -11.34 10.63
CA THR A 98 -8.73 -11.94 9.66
C THR A 98 -7.93 -12.47 8.48
N TRP A 99 -8.48 -13.47 7.77
CA TRP A 99 -7.93 -13.80 6.46
C TRP A 99 -8.41 -12.76 5.45
N ALA A 100 -7.56 -12.47 4.47
CA ALA A 100 -7.79 -11.39 3.51
C ALA A 100 -8.29 -11.92 2.17
N ASP A 101 -8.90 -11.02 1.38
CA ASP A 101 -9.24 -11.32 -0.01
C ASP A 101 -7.98 -11.83 -0.72
N PRO A 102 -8.07 -12.95 -1.46
CA PRO A 102 -6.90 -13.52 -2.16
C PRO A 102 -6.17 -12.54 -3.07
N CYS A 103 -6.86 -11.55 -3.62
CA CYS A 103 -6.23 -10.53 -4.48
C CYS A 103 -5.18 -9.71 -3.72
N VAL A 104 -5.29 -9.62 -2.40
CA VAL A 104 -4.31 -8.92 -1.58
C VAL A 104 -2.95 -9.64 -1.64
N GLU A 105 -2.96 -10.97 -1.62
CA GLU A 105 -1.72 -11.75 -1.77
C GLU A 105 -1.07 -11.48 -3.13
N ASP A 106 -1.87 -11.38 -4.18
CA ASP A 106 -1.39 -11.04 -5.52
C ASP A 106 -0.68 -9.68 -5.51
N SER A 107 -1.22 -8.73 -4.74
CA SER A 107 -0.61 -7.40 -4.56
C SER A 107 0.74 -7.49 -3.86
N TYR A 108 0.89 -8.35 -2.85
CA TYR A 108 2.18 -8.57 -2.20
C TYR A 108 3.19 -9.20 -3.16
N ARG A 109 2.74 -10.07 -4.06
CA ARG A 109 3.60 -10.65 -5.09
C ARG A 109 4.07 -9.58 -6.08
N MET A 110 3.17 -8.68 -6.47
CA MET A 110 3.53 -7.52 -7.31
C MET A 110 4.55 -6.62 -6.61
N LEU A 111 4.35 -6.35 -5.32
CA LEU A 111 5.25 -5.55 -4.51
C LEU A 111 6.67 -6.12 -4.51
N VAL A 112 6.81 -7.41 -4.17
CA VAL A 112 8.10 -8.08 -4.10
C VAL A 112 8.76 -8.12 -5.49
N HIS A 113 8.00 -8.44 -6.52
CA HIS A 113 8.50 -8.44 -7.90
C HIS A 113 9.06 -7.08 -8.30
N TYR A 114 8.33 -6.01 -7.98
CA TYR A 114 8.77 -4.65 -8.30
C TYR A 114 10.04 -4.26 -7.54
N ILE A 115 10.14 -4.62 -6.27
CA ILE A 115 11.33 -4.34 -5.47
C ILE A 115 12.56 -5.01 -6.08
N GLU A 116 12.42 -6.25 -6.54
CA GLU A 116 13.52 -7.03 -7.09
C GLU A 116 13.90 -6.63 -8.52
N ASN A 117 12.93 -6.26 -9.35
CA ASN A 117 13.12 -6.13 -10.79
C ASN A 117 12.85 -4.72 -11.34
N ARG A 118 12.19 -3.85 -10.59
CA ARG A 118 11.74 -2.53 -11.06
C ARG A 118 10.98 -2.60 -12.39
N ASP A 119 10.17 -3.65 -12.53
CA ASP A 119 9.43 -3.96 -13.75
C ASP A 119 8.08 -3.27 -13.79
N ASP A 120 7.93 -2.27 -14.66
CA ASP A 120 6.70 -1.49 -14.83
C ASP A 120 5.65 -2.20 -15.67
N ASN A 121 5.97 -3.36 -16.23
CA ASN A 121 5.07 -4.07 -17.17
C ASN A 121 4.14 -5.06 -16.50
N LYS A 122 4.37 -5.37 -15.22
CA LYS A 122 3.53 -6.28 -14.47
C LYS A 122 2.46 -5.53 -13.68
N ARG A 123 1.37 -6.25 -13.38
CA ARG A 123 0.25 -5.80 -12.55
C ARG A 123 -0.08 -6.92 -11.58
N TRP A 124 -0.76 -6.61 -10.46
CA TRP A 124 -1.04 -7.60 -9.43
C TRP A 124 -1.77 -8.84 -9.98
N TRP A 125 -2.68 -8.66 -10.94
CA TRP A 125 -3.45 -9.78 -11.50
C TRP A 125 -2.62 -10.74 -12.35
N HIS A 126 -1.40 -10.37 -12.72
CA HIS A 126 -0.48 -11.27 -13.42
C HIS A 126 0.07 -12.35 -12.49
N PHE A 127 -0.11 -12.20 -11.17
CA PHE A 127 0.40 -13.12 -10.16
C PHE A 127 -0.66 -14.07 -9.61
N THR A 128 -1.92 -13.96 -10.06
CA THR A 128 -3.04 -14.78 -9.57
C THR A 128 -2.80 -16.28 -9.78
N ALA A 129 -2.36 -16.67 -10.96
CA ALA A 129 -2.10 -18.10 -11.27
C ALA A 129 -0.96 -18.65 -10.38
N GLU A 130 0.10 -17.89 -10.21
CA GLU A 130 1.24 -18.27 -9.37
C GLU A 130 0.81 -18.43 -7.90
N ARG A 131 0.02 -17.49 -7.39
CA ARG A 131 -0.49 -17.57 -6.02
C ARG A 131 -1.37 -18.80 -5.81
N LYS A 132 -2.28 -19.09 -6.74
CA LYS A 132 -3.16 -20.26 -6.67
C LYS A 132 -2.34 -21.55 -6.65
N ALA A 133 -1.37 -21.67 -7.55
CA ALA A 133 -0.51 -22.86 -7.62
C ALA A 133 0.29 -23.05 -6.32
N TYR A 134 0.85 -21.97 -5.79
CA TYR A 134 1.60 -22.03 -4.53
C TYR A 134 0.73 -22.51 -3.37
N ARG A 135 -0.46 -21.92 -3.21
CA ARG A 135 -1.34 -22.25 -2.09
C ARG A 135 -1.94 -23.65 -2.22
N GLU A 136 -2.17 -24.12 -3.43
CA GLU A 136 -2.60 -25.51 -3.67
C GLU A 136 -1.53 -26.51 -3.21
N GLN A 137 -0.26 -26.20 -3.46
CA GLN A 137 0.86 -27.05 -3.10
C GLN A 137 1.22 -26.96 -1.62
N HIS A 138 1.24 -25.76 -1.05
CA HIS A 138 1.77 -25.49 0.30
C HIS A 138 0.71 -25.16 1.35
N GLY A 139 -0.49 -24.75 0.94
CA GLY A 139 -1.54 -24.34 1.88
C GLY A 139 -1.20 -23.03 2.59
N PHE A 140 -1.83 -22.84 3.73
CA PHE A 140 -1.66 -21.66 4.59
C PHE A 140 -1.10 -22.07 5.96
N PRO A 141 -0.57 -21.12 6.74
CA PRO A 141 -0.10 -21.43 8.10
C PRO A 141 -1.22 -22.01 8.97
N ALA A 142 -0.85 -22.95 9.87
CA ALA A 142 -1.81 -23.57 10.79
C ALA A 142 -2.54 -22.56 11.67
N ASN A 143 -1.89 -21.43 11.99
CA ASN A 143 -2.44 -20.36 12.82
C ASN A 143 -3.11 -19.24 12.00
N ARG A 144 -3.43 -19.49 10.73
CA ARG A 144 -4.12 -18.50 9.90
C ARG A 144 -5.42 -18.06 10.57
N PRO A 145 -5.72 -16.73 10.62
CA PRO A 145 -6.99 -16.26 11.16
C PRO A 145 -8.18 -16.92 10.46
N GLN A 146 -9.21 -17.27 11.23
CA GLN A 146 -10.40 -17.96 10.70
C GLN A 146 -11.51 -16.99 10.32
N LYS A 147 -11.51 -15.79 10.92
CA LYS A 147 -12.51 -14.77 10.64
C LYS A 147 -12.25 -14.15 9.26
N PRO A 148 -13.26 -14.08 8.39
CA PRO A 148 -13.08 -13.49 7.06
C PRO A 148 -13.00 -11.96 7.11
N TRP A 149 -12.25 -11.40 6.18
CA TRP A 149 -11.99 -9.95 6.09
C TRP A 149 -13.28 -9.12 6.00
N HIS A 150 -14.31 -9.63 5.29
CA HIS A 150 -15.57 -8.93 5.10
C HIS A 150 -16.43 -8.86 6.37
N GLN A 151 -16.06 -9.61 7.41
CA GLN A 151 -16.71 -9.55 8.72
C GLN A 151 -15.95 -8.67 9.72
N SER A 152 -14.88 -8.00 9.28
CA SER A 152 -14.18 -7.05 10.15
C SER A 152 -14.99 -5.76 10.27
N GLY A 153 -14.87 -5.04 11.40
CA GLY A 153 -15.57 -3.78 11.62
C GLY A 153 -15.32 -2.73 10.55
N LYS A 154 -14.18 -2.80 9.88
CA LYS A 154 -13.82 -1.90 8.79
C LYS A 154 -14.80 -1.97 7.61
N TYR A 155 -15.40 -3.15 7.40
CA TYR A 155 -16.28 -3.41 6.25
C TYR A 155 -17.76 -3.57 6.63
N LEU A 156 -18.08 -3.47 7.92
CA LEU A 156 -19.45 -3.64 8.44
C LEU A 156 -20.21 -2.30 8.55
N LYS A 157 -20.03 -1.42 7.59
CA LYS A 157 -20.76 -0.14 7.60
C LYS A 157 -22.10 -0.27 6.90
#